data_f72df49d4e5814ad21e751ad30c4e45c
#
_entry.id   f72df49d4e5814ad21e751ad30c4e45c
#
_cell.length_a   1.000
_cell.length_b   1.000
_cell.length_c   1.000
_cell.angle_alpha   90.00
_cell.angle_beta   90.00
_cell.angle_gamma   90.00
#
_symmetry.space_group_name_H-M   'P 1'
#
loop_
_entity.id
_entity.type
_entity.pdbx_description
1 polymer ?
#
loop_
_entity_poly.entity_id
_entity_poly.type
_entity_poly.pdbx_seq_one_letter_code
_entity_poly.pdbx_strand_id
1 'polypeptide(L)'
;MSSYKRHFLFLLLLWGLQMVSPCSMQARTVEQVSFAQQVTIGGRSVPLRNAALLRHLLVIKAYVAALYLPAAVPPEEALGDHPKRLEISYLVPIRGTDFDKGAQPVLRRQLSPDQLARLQERLNRLNAAYRDVKPGDRYALTYLPGHGTELSLNGKPLITIEGADFAAAYFGIWLGPQPIDQQLKQTLLQLARR
;
A
#
# COMPACT_ATOMS: atom_id res chain seq x y z
N MET A 1 -46.06 -52.44 51.42
CA MET A 1 -45.64 -51.24 52.11
C MET A 1 -44.14 -51.12 51.92
N SER A 2 -43.69 -50.42 50.84
CA SER A 2 -42.37 -49.85 50.78
C SER A 2 -42.27 -49.03 49.48
N SER A 3 -42.07 -47.76 49.68
CA SER A 3 -42.08 -46.72 48.65
C SER A 3 -40.68 -46.63 48.05
N TYR A 4 -40.49 -46.93 46.77
CA TYR A 4 -39.27 -46.69 46.00
C TYR A 4 -39.29 -45.29 45.38
N LYS A 5 -38.53 -44.37 45.95
CA LYS A 5 -38.25 -43.09 45.35
C LYS A 5 -37.20 -43.23 44.27
N ARG A 6 -37.61 -43.08 43.00
CA ARG A 6 -36.73 -43.01 41.84
C ARG A 6 -36.15 -41.57 41.75
N HIS A 7 -34.88 -41.44 42.05
CA HIS A 7 -34.15 -40.22 41.78
C HIS A 7 -33.84 -40.14 40.26
N PHE A 8 -34.46 -39.20 39.60
CA PHE A 8 -34.14 -38.84 38.22
C PHE A 8 -32.96 -37.86 38.24
N LEU A 9 -31.78 -38.34 37.82
CA LEU A 9 -30.57 -37.54 37.69
C LEU A 9 -30.65 -36.83 36.36
N PHE A 10 -30.95 -35.53 36.36
CA PHE A 10 -30.88 -34.67 35.20
C PHE A 10 -29.41 -34.26 34.95
N LEU A 11 -28.76 -34.90 33.98
CA LEU A 11 -27.45 -34.50 33.46
C LEU A 11 -27.67 -33.32 32.54
N LEU A 12 -27.44 -32.10 33.03
CA LEU A 12 -27.32 -30.87 32.20
C LEU A 12 -25.99 -30.88 31.45
N LEU A 13 -26.04 -31.29 30.16
CA LEU A 13 -24.96 -31.07 29.21
C LEU A 13 -24.89 -29.57 28.87
N LEU A 14 -24.03 -28.84 29.56
CA LEU A 14 -23.62 -27.50 29.17
C LEU A 14 -22.72 -27.62 27.94
N TRP A 15 -23.34 -27.48 26.75
CA TRP A 15 -22.60 -27.20 25.50
C TRP A 15 -22.08 -25.77 25.59
N GLY A 16 -20.78 -25.64 25.93
CA GLY A 16 -20.05 -24.38 25.82
C GLY A 16 -20.00 -23.95 24.35
N LEU A 17 -20.89 -23.02 23.97
CA LEU A 17 -20.82 -22.32 22.70
C LEU A 17 -19.57 -21.43 22.75
N GLN A 18 -18.45 -21.92 22.25
CA GLN A 18 -17.26 -21.07 22.02
C GLN A 18 -17.62 -20.03 20.98
N MET A 19 -17.93 -18.83 21.44
CA MET A 19 -18.00 -17.63 20.60
C MET A 19 -16.59 -17.38 20.03
N VAL A 20 -16.37 -17.84 18.80
CA VAL A 20 -15.23 -17.38 18.00
C VAL A 20 -15.50 -15.91 17.72
N SER A 21 -14.90 -15.03 18.51
CA SER A 21 -14.91 -13.58 18.21
C SER A 21 -14.29 -13.39 16.84
N PRO A 22 -14.99 -12.78 15.87
CA PRO A 22 -14.37 -12.42 14.61
C PRO A 22 -13.21 -11.47 14.96
N CYS A 23 -11.98 -11.86 14.60
CA CYS A 23 -10.83 -10.98 14.68
C CYS A 23 -11.14 -9.77 13.78
N SER A 24 -11.61 -8.69 14.39
CA SER A 24 -11.83 -7.42 13.71
C SER A 24 -10.49 -6.96 13.18
N MET A 25 -10.24 -7.18 11.90
CA MET A 25 -9.10 -6.65 11.19
C MET A 25 -9.27 -5.12 11.14
N GLN A 26 -8.74 -4.45 12.16
CA GLN A 26 -8.93 -3.03 12.38
C GLN A 26 -8.18 -2.27 11.28
N ALA A 27 -8.94 -1.70 10.32
CA ALA A 27 -8.39 -0.90 9.24
C ALA A 27 -7.71 0.35 9.80
N ARG A 28 -6.55 0.74 9.23
CA ARG A 28 -5.96 2.04 9.55
C ARG A 28 -6.67 3.14 8.77
N THR A 29 -7.20 4.11 9.48
CA THR A 29 -7.92 5.24 8.87
C THR A 29 -7.12 6.54 8.98
N VAL A 30 -6.94 7.24 7.86
CA VAL A 30 -6.34 8.58 7.77
C VAL A 30 -7.26 9.42 6.89
N GLU A 31 -7.68 10.61 7.35
CA GLU A 31 -8.59 11.50 6.60
C GLU A 31 -9.84 10.77 6.06
N GLN A 32 -10.44 9.91 6.89
CA GLN A 32 -11.61 9.06 6.54
C GLN A 32 -11.33 8.00 5.46
N VAL A 33 -10.08 7.86 5.01
CA VAL A 33 -9.65 6.79 4.09
C VAL A 33 -9.15 5.61 4.90
N SER A 34 -9.77 4.44 4.71
CA SER A 34 -9.39 3.21 5.40
C SER A 34 -8.55 2.31 4.49
N PHE A 35 -7.50 1.71 5.07
CA PHE A 35 -6.62 0.74 4.41
C PHE A 35 -6.62 -0.57 5.17
N ALA A 36 -6.54 -1.69 4.44
CA ALA A 36 -6.42 -3.01 5.05
C ALA A 36 -5.12 -3.12 5.86
N GLN A 37 -5.13 -3.90 6.95
CA GLN A 37 -3.92 -4.11 7.78
C GLN A 37 -2.85 -4.94 7.06
N GLN A 38 -3.25 -5.68 6.03
CA GLN A 38 -2.36 -6.48 5.19
C GLN A 38 -2.94 -6.67 3.80
N VAL A 39 -2.08 -6.94 2.84
CA VAL A 39 -2.43 -7.30 1.46
C VAL A 39 -1.70 -8.56 1.04
N THR A 40 -2.22 -9.25 0.02
CA THR A 40 -1.53 -10.42 -0.55
C THR A 40 -0.69 -10.00 -1.74
N ILE A 41 0.61 -10.32 -1.73
CA ILE A 41 1.54 -10.09 -2.84
C ILE A 41 2.27 -11.41 -3.12
N GLY A 42 2.14 -11.95 -4.34
CA GLY A 42 2.74 -13.23 -4.70
C GLY A 42 2.35 -14.38 -3.76
N GLY A 43 1.09 -14.45 -3.33
CA GLY A 43 0.57 -15.46 -2.40
C GLY A 43 1.00 -15.28 -0.94
N ARG A 44 1.74 -14.24 -0.60
CA ARG A 44 2.20 -13.95 0.78
C ARG A 44 1.46 -12.75 1.36
N SER A 45 1.12 -12.82 2.64
CA SER A 45 0.58 -11.67 3.38
C SER A 45 1.68 -10.66 3.68
N VAL A 46 1.46 -9.41 3.29
CA VAL A 46 2.37 -8.29 3.52
C VAL A 46 1.65 -7.24 4.37
N PRO A 47 2.15 -6.93 5.56
CA PRO A 47 1.48 -6.02 6.48
C PRO A 47 1.57 -4.57 6.01
N LEU A 48 0.58 -3.78 6.43
CA LEU A 48 0.62 -2.33 6.33
C LEU A 48 1.73 -1.78 7.25
N ARG A 49 2.71 -1.10 6.67
CA ARG A 49 3.74 -0.39 7.43
C ARG A 49 3.14 0.87 8.06
N ASN A 50 2.60 1.74 7.25
CA ASN A 50 1.92 2.94 7.69
C ASN A 50 1.11 3.58 6.55
N ALA A 51 0.27 4.57 6.90
CA ALA A 51 -0.43 5.43 5.96
C ALA A 51 -0.26 6.90 6.34
N ALA A 52 -0.19 7.78 5.34
CA ALA A 52 0.06 9.19 5.54
C ALA A 52 -0.62 10.05 4.46
N LEU A 53 -0.98 11.28 4.84
CA LEU A 53 -1.56 12.28 3.97
C LEU A 53 -0.46 13.06 3.25
N LEU A 54 -0.59 13.24 1.93
CA LEU A 54 0.15 14.27 1.19
C LEU A 54 -0.68 15.54 1.08
N ARG A 55 -0.07 16.68 1.43
CA ARG A 55 -0.61 18.01 1.20
C ARG A 55 0.16 18.72 0.08
N HIS A 56 -0.55 19.19 -0.95
CA HIS A 56 0.03 20.05 -1.96
C HIS A 56 -0.02 21.51 -1.48
N LEU A 57 1.09 22.24 -1.62
CA LEU A 57 1.22 23.63 -1.13
C LEU A 57 0.78 23.81 0.33
N LEU A 58 1.00 22.81 1.18
CA LEU A 58 0.66 22.77 2.62
C LEU A 58 -0.84 22.81 2.95
N VAL A 59 -1.71 23.17 2.02
CA VAL A 59 -3.14 23.38 2.26
C VAL A 59 -4.05 22.37 1.57
N ILE A 60 -3.74 21.96 0.34
CA ILE A 60 -4.59 21.05 -0.43
C ILE A 60 -4.28 19.62 -0.05
N LYS A 61 -5.24 18.91 0.57
CA LYS A 61 -5.15 17.47 0.81
C LYS A 61 -5.24 16.75 -0.52
N ALA A 62 -4.11 16.33 -1.08
CA ALA A 62 -4.07 15.74 -2.43
C ALA A 62 -4.45 14.26 -2.42
N TYR A 63 -3.83 13.48 -1.53
CA TYR A 63 -4.12 12.05 -1.41
C TYR A 63 -3.63 11.48 -0.08
N VAL A 64 -4.13 10.30 0.28
CA VAL A 64 -3.57 9.47 1.35
C VAL A 64 -2.85 8.29 0.71
N ALA A 65 -1.59 8.07 1.09
CA ALA A 65 -0.79 6.93 0.66
C ALA A 65 -0.63 5.92 1.80
N ALA A 66 -0.66 4.63 1.47
CA ALA A 66 -0.40 3.51 2.38
C ALA A 66 0.72 2.65 1.82
N LEU A 67 1.73 2.35 2.64
CA LEU A 67 2.85 1.49 2.30
C LEU A 67 2.69 0.12 2.96
N TYR A 68 2.70 -0.93 2.13
CA TYR A 68 2.80 -2.31 2.57
C TYR A 68 4.22 -2.82 2.29
N LEU A 69 4.87 -3.33 3.34
CA LEU A 69 6.25 -3.79 3.28
C LEU A 69 6.43 -4.91 4.31
N PRO A 70 7.12 -6.03 3.99
CA PRO A 70 7.38 -7.09 4.96
C PRO A 70 8.01 -6.54 6.25
N ALA A 71 7.56 -7.03 7.40
CA ALA A 71 8.01 -6.51 8.71
C ALA A 71 9.53 -6.64 8.92
N ALA A 72 10.14 -7.67 8.32
CA ALA A 72 11.58 -7.91 8.40
C ALA A 72 12.43 -6.95 7.55
N VAL A 73 11.83 -6.20 6.61
CA VAL A 73 12.56 -5.26 5.76
C VAL A 73 12.75 -3.94 6.53
N PRO A 74 13.99 -3.54 6.82
CA PRO A 74 14.25 -2.28 7.50
C PRO A 74 13.94 -1.09 6.56
N PRO A 75 13.66 0.11 7.12
CA PRO A 75 13.28 1.28 6.33
C PRO A 75 14.28 1.68 5.23
N GLU A 76 15.57 1.54 5.49
CA GLU A 76 16.67 1.84 4.56
C GLU A 76 16.69 0.91 3.35
N GLU A 77 16.14 -0.29 3.46
CA GLU A 77 16.05 -1.29 2.40
C GLU A 77 14.68 -1.29 1.68
N ALA A 78 13.82 -0.32 1.97
CA ALA A 78 12.46 -0.27 1.39
C ALA A 78 12.46 -0.24 -0.15
N LEU A 79 13.51 0.26 -0.79
CA LEU A 79 13.68 0.26 -2.25
C LEU A 79 14.38 -0.99 -2.79
N GLY A 80 14.85 -1.89 -1.92
CA GLY A 80 15.49 -3.16 -2.30
C GLY A 80 14.54 -4.11 -3.03
N ASP A 81 15.06 -5.27 -3.44
CA ASP A 81 14.32 -6.29 -4.20
C ASP A 81 13.41 -7.13 -3.28
N HIS A 82 12.40 -6.48 -2.69
CA HIS A 82 11.41 -7.06 -1.81
C HIS A 82 9.99 -6.80 -2.31
N PRO A 83 9.03 -7.72 -2.08
CA PRO A 83 7.63 -7.45 -2.39
C PRO A 83 7.15 -6.22 -1.61
N LYS A 84 6.52 -5.29 -2.30
CA LYS A 84 6.00 -4.06 -1.70
C LYS A 84 4.79 -3.54 -2.47
N ARG A 85 3.93 -2.79 -1.79
CA ARG A 85 2.80 -2.10 -2.42
C ARG A 85 2.66 -0.70 -1.85
N LEU A 86 2.52 0.27 -2.73
CA LEU A 86 2.10 1.61 -2.39
C LEU A 86 0.68 1.82 -2.94
N GLU A 87 -0.27 2.06 -2.06
CA GLU A 87 -1.67 2.31 -2.41
C GLU A 87 -1.99 3.78 -2.13
N ILE A 88 -2.56 4.48 -3.11
CA ILE A 88 -2.82 5.91 -3.05
C ILE A 88 -4.31 6.15 -3.29
N SER A 89 -5.01 6.71 -2.30
CA SER A 89 -6.39 7.15 -2.42
C SER A 89 -6.45 8.65 -2.62
N TYR A 90 -7.01 9.06 -3.76
CA TYR A 90 -7.05 10.48 -4.15
C TYR A 90 -8.19 11.22 -3.46
N LEU A 91 -7.91 12.47 -3.07
CA LEU A 91 -8.87 13.39 -2.43
C LEU A 91 -9.26 14.53 -3.37
N VAL A 92 -8.56 14.65 -4.49
CA VAL A 92 -8.82 15.64 -5.56
C VAL A 92 -8.78 14.95 -6.92
N PRO A 93 -9.46 15.50 -7.95
CA PRO A 93 -9.35 14.97 -9.30
C PRO A 93 -7.97 15.24 -9.89
N ILE A 94 -7.38 14.25 -10.60
CA ILE A 94 -6.11 14.37 -11.30
C ILE A 94 -6.29 13.73 -12.68
N ARG A 95 -5.84 14.42 -13.73
CA ARG A 95 -5.86 13.85 -15.09
C ARG A 95 -4.72 12.84 -15.26
N GLY A 96 -4.96 11.79 -16.03
CA GLY A 96 -3.97 10.75 -16.31
C GLY A 96 -2.64 11.32 -16.83
N THR A 97 -2.71 12.36 -17.68
CA THR A 97 -1.54 13.06 -18.23
C THR A 97 -0.74 13.89 -17.21
N ASP A 98 -1.28 14.16 -16.03
CA ASP A 98 -0.61 14.97 -15.02
C ASP A 98 0.24 14.14 -14.05
N PHE A 99 0.09 12.79 -14.05
CA PHE A 99 0.92 11.90 -13.24
C PHE A 99 2.39 11.96 -13.63
N ASP A 100 2.69 11.96 -14.94
CA ASP A 100 4.06 12.12 -15.44
C ASP A 100 4.66 13.46 -15.02
N LYS A 101 3.89 14.55 -15.14
CA LYS A 101 4.35 15.89 -14.73
C LYS A 101 4.75 15.97 -13.26
N GLY A 102 4.05 15.21 -12.40
CA GLY A 102 4.40 15.09 -10.98
C GLY A 102 5.62 14.20 -10.70
N ALA A 103 5.77 13.11 -11.46
CA ALA A 103 6.84 12.13 -11.28
C ALA A 103 8.19 12.61 -11.84
N GLN A 104 8.21 13.19 -13.02
CA GLN A 104 9.43 13.59 -13.79
C GLN A 104 10.41 14.45 -12.97
N PRO A 105 9.99 15.53 -12.28
CA PRO A 105 10.93 16.35 -11.49
C PRO A 105 11.61 15.56 -10.38
N VAL A 106 10.88 14.60 -9.77
CA VAL A 106 11.42 13.75 -8.70
C VAL A 106 12.42 12.75 -9.26
N LEU A 107 12.09 12.08 -10.36
CA LEU A 107 12.98 11.13 -11.03
C LEU A 107 14.28 11.79 -11.47
N ARG A 108 14.21 12.98 -12.10
CA ARG A 108 15.39 13.73 -12.59
C ARG A 108 16.35 14.16 -11.48
N ARG A 109 15.87 14.42 -10.27
CA ARG A 109 16.77 14.80 -9.16
C ARG A 109 17.36 13.59 -8.44
N GLN A 110 16.81 12.38 -8.62
CA GLN A 110 17.26 11.16 -7.98
C GLN A 110 18.11 10.25 -8.87
N LEU A 111 17.91 10.33 -10.19
CA LEU A 111 18.54 9.46 -11.17
C LEU A 111 19.52 10.23 -12.02
N SER A 112 20.64 9.59 -12.39
CA SER A 112 21.52 10.13 -13.42
C SER A 112 20.83 10.16 -14.79
N PRO A 113 21.29 11.00 -15.74
CA PRO A 113 20.75 11.00 -17.09
C PRO A 113 20.74 9.63 -17.75
N ASP A 114 21.80 8.83 -17.57
CA ASP A 114 21.90 7.48 -18.13
C ASP A 114 20.90 6.51 -17.48
N GLN A 115 20.69 6.60 -16.16
CA GLN A 115 19.66 5.80 -15.50
C GLN A 115 18.27 6.15 -16.01
N LEU A 116 17.97 7.44 -16.14
CA LEU A 116 16.68 7.91 -16.65
C LEU A 116 16.46 7.46 -18.09
N ALA A 117 17.49 7.56 -18.96
CA ALA A 117 17.43 7.09 -20.34
C ALA A 117 17.11 5.59 -20.43
N ARG A 118 17.75 4.75 -19.60
CA ARG A 118 17.47 3.30 -19.56
C ARG A 118 16.03 2.97 -19.10
N LEU A 119 15.41 3.84 -18.33
CA LEU A 119 14.04 3.64 -17.85
C LEU A 119 12.98 4.25 -18.74
N GLN A 120 13.36 5.11 -19.73
CA GLN A 120 12.44 5.97 -20.45
C GLN A 120 11.31 5.23 -21.16
N GLU A 121 11.60 4.11 -21.83
CA GLU A 121 10.58 3.32 -22.52
C GLU A 121 9.56 2.75 -21.50
N ARG A 122 10.04 2.20 -20.38
CA ARG A 122 9.19 1.65 -19.32
C ARG A 122 8.36 2.74 -18.63
N LEU A 123 8.94 3.93 -18.42
CA LEU A 123 8.21 5.11 -17.93
C LEU A 123 7.11 5.53 -18.90
N ASN A 124 7.40 5.57 -20.20
CA ASN A 124 6.41 5.91 -21.24
C ASN A 124 5.25 4.91 -21.24
N ARG A 125 5.53 3.60 -21.14
CA ARG A 125 4.51 2.55 -21.06
C ARG A 125 3.64 2.71 -19.80
N LEU A 126 4.23 2.98 -18.65
CA LEU A 126 3.48 3.24 -17.41
C LEU A 126 2.61 4.49 -17.54
N ASN A 127 3.16 5.60 -18.08
CA ASN A 127 2.47 6.86 -18.22
C ASN A 127 1.26 6.74 -19.17
N ALA A 128 1.37 5.96 -20.23
CA ALA A 128 0.27 5.68 -21.15
C ALA A 128 -0.88 4.88 -20.50
N ALA A 129 -0.59 4.16 -19.43
CA ALA A 129 -1.59 3.36 -18.70
C ALA A 129 -2.40 4.18 -17.69
N TYR A 130 -1.92 5.35 -17.25
CA TYR A 130 -2.66 6.17 -16.31
C TYR A 130 -3.99 6.67 -16.90
N ARG A 131 -4.99 6.76 -16.05
CA ARG A 131 -6.34 7.27 -16.33
C ARG A 131 -6.64 8.41 -15.39
N ASP A 132 -7.62 9.23 -15.73
CA ASP A 132 -8.14 10.26 -14.84
C ASP A 132 -8.68 9.62 -13.56
N VAL A 133 -8.46 10.29 -12.43
CA VAL A 133 -9.00 9.89 -11.14
C VAL A 133 -9.83 11.02 -10.54
N LYS A 134 -10.79 10.64 -9.72
CA LYS A 134 -11.64 11.52 -8.92
C LYS A 134 -11.47 11.18 -7.44
N PRO A 135 -11.96 12.03 -6.52
CA PRO A 135 -11.96 11.72 -5.10
C PRO A 135 -12.54 10.33 -4.81
N GLY A 136 -11.81 9.53 -4.03
CA GLY A 136 -12.14 8.14 -3.68
C GLY A 136 -11.52 7.09 -4.60
N ASP A 137 -11.06 7.43 -5.79
CA ASP A 137 -10.33 6.49 -6.65
C ASP A 137 -8.97 6.13 -6.03
N ARG A 138 -8.51 4.91 -6.32
CA ARG A 138 -7.27 4.35 -5.77
C ARG A 138 -6.38 3.78 -6.85
N TYR A 139 -5.17 4.29 -6.94
CA TYR A 139 -4.08 3.57 -7.60
C TYR A 139 -3.32 2.72 -6.60
N ALA A 140 -2.85 1.57 -7.07
CA ALA A 140 -1.84 0.79 -6.36
C ALA A 140 -0.70 0.43 -7.30
N LEU A 141 0.52 0.60 -6.82
CA LEU A 141 1.74 0.06 -7.38
C LEU A 141 2.14 -1.14 -6.54
N THR A 142 2.15 -2.32 -7.14
CA THR A 142 2.51 -3.57 -6.45
C THR A 142 3.74 -4.17 -7.11
N TYR A 143 4.86 -4.21 -6.41
CA TYR A 143 6.07 -4.85 -6.88
C TYR A 143 6.18 -6.26 -6.33
N LEU A 144 6.43 -7.21 -7.22
CA LEU A 144 6.79 -8.59 -6.89
C LEU A 144 8.11 -8.94 -7.58
N PRO A 145 9.16 -9.33 -6.83
CA PRO A 145 10.43 -9.78 -7.41
C PRO A 145 10.23 -10.84 -8.48
N GLY A 146 10.95 -10.70 -9.60
CA GLY A 146 10.84 -11.60 -10.75
C GLY A 146 9.63 -11.39 -11.66
N HIS A 147 8.61 -10.58 -11.24
CA HIS A 147 7.41 -10.29 -12.03
C HIS A 147 7.35 -8.83 -12.49
N GLY A 148 7.82 -7.91 -11.66
CA GLY A 148 7.79 -6.48 -11.97
C GLY A 148 6.81 -5.68 -11.09
N THR A 149 6.51 -4.45 -11.54
CA THR A 149 5.62 -3.50 -10.87
C THR A 149 4.29 -3.42 -11.60
N GLU A 150 3.23 -3.91 -10.98
CA GLU A 150 1.85 -3.76 -11.46
C GLU A 150 1.29 -2.40 -11.03
N LEU A 151 0.69 -1.68 -11.97
CA LEU A 151 -0.20 -0.55 -11.73
C LEU A 151 -1.64 -1.04 -11.81
N SER A 152 -2.44 -0.79 -10.78
CA SER A 152 -3.88 -1.07 -10.79
C SER A 152 -4.68 0.16 -10.36
N LEU A 153 -5.89 0.32 -10.92
CA LEU A 153 -6.86 1.36 -10.56
C LEU A 153 -8.11 0.69 -9.98
N ASN A 154 -8.48 1.07 -8.75
CA ASN A 154 -9.66 0.51 -8.05
C ASN A 154 -9.65 -1.03 -8.05
N GLY A 155 -8.46 -1.62 -7.84
CA GLY A 155 -8.25 -3.07 -7.82
C GLY A 155 -8.20 -3.75 -9.20
N LYS A 156 -8.36 -3.01 -10.30
CA LYS A 156 -8.25 -3.56 -11.66
C LYS A 156 -6.84 -3.34 -12.21
N PRO A 157 -6.08 -4.39 -12.55
CA PRO A 157 -4.76 -4.26 -13.17
C PRO A 157 -4.84 -3.49 -14.50
N LEU A 158 -3.89 -2.60 -14.74
CA LEU A 158 -3.77 -1.82 -15.97
C LEU A 158 -2.55 -2.24 -16.78
N ILE A 159 -1.39 -2.37 -16.13
CA ILE A 159 -0.12 -2.74 -16.75
C ILE A 159 0.84 -3.29 -15.71
N THR A 160 1.76 -4.13 -16.14
CA THR A 160 2.94 -4.55 -15.36
C THR A 160 4.21 -4.11 -16.09
N ILE A 161 5.11 -3.47 -15.37
CA ILE A 161 6.41 -3.01 -15.84
C ILE A 161 7.49 -3.84 -15.16
N GLU A 162 8.32 -4.48 -15.96
CA GLU A 162 9.40 -5.36 -15.52
C GLU A 162 10.60 -4.58 -14.96
N GLY A 163 11.40 -5.25 -14.12
CA GLY A 163 12.69 -4.80 -13.62
C GLY A 163 12.66 -4.28 -12.17
N ALA A 164 13.61 -4.80 -11.38
CA ALA A 164 13.83 -4.32 -10.01
C ALA A 164 14.38 -2.88 -10.00
N ASP A 165 15.17 -2.52 -11.01
CA ASP A 165 15.67 -1.16 -11.23
C ASP A 165 14.54 -0.15 -11.47
N PHE A 166 13.53 -0.53 -12.27
CA PHE A 166 12.34 0.27 -12.47
C PHE A 166 11.56 0.43 -11.15
N ALA A 167 11.34 -0.67 -10.43
CA ALA A 167 10.66 -0.63 -9.16
C ALA A 167 11.37 0.31 -8.16
N ALA A 168 12.69 0.16 -7.99
CA ALA A 168 13.48 1.00 -7.09
C ALA A 168 13.37 2.49 -7.47
N ALA A 169 13.49 2.82 -8.76
CA ALA A 169 13.38 4.18 -9.26
C ALA A 169 11.99 4.79 -9.04
N TYR A 170 10.94 4.04 -9.40
CA TYR A 170 9.57 4.56 -9.36
C TYR A 170 9.02 4.66 -7.92
N PHE A 171 9.23 3.66 -7.07
CA PHE A 171 8.93 3.77 -5.63
C PHE A 171 9.80 4.84 -4.95
N GLY A 172 10.98 5.13 -5.51
CA GLY A 172 11.85 6.22 -5.06
C GLY A 172 11.17 7.59 -5.07
N ILE A 173 10.13 7.79 -5.88
CA ILE A 173 9.35 9.03 -5.89
C ILE A 173 8.81 9.34 -4.48
N TRP A 174 8.41 8.32 -3.72
CA TRP A 174 7.88 8.48 -2.35
C TRP A 174 8.89 8.11 -1.27
N LEU A 175 9.78 7.14 -1.53
CA LEU A 175 10.62 6.52 -0.51
C LEU A 175 12.11 6.82 -0.66
N GLY A 176 12.52 7.44 -1.77
CA GLY A 176 13.90 7.71 -2.13
C GLY A 176 14.57 8.81 -1.30
N PRO A 177 15.85 9.11 -1.60
CA PRO A 177 16.62 10.12 -0.84
C PRO A 177 16.06 11.54 -1.00
N GLN A 178 15.49 11.87 -2.17
CA GLN A 178 14.87 13.16 -2.48
C GLN A 178 13.42 12.96 -2.92
N PRO A 179 12.51 12.51 -2.01
CA PRO A 179 11.16 12.14 -2.37
C PRO A 179 10.30 13.36 -2.74
N ILE A 180 9.09 13.09 -3.19
CA ILE A 180 8.09 14.12 -3.46
C ILE A 180 7.76 14.93 -2.18
N ASP A 181 7.80 14.28 -1.01
CA ASP A 181 7.57 14.89 0.30
C ASP A 181 8.31 14.12 1.39
N GLN A 182 9.15 14.80 2.16
CA GLN A 182 9.96 14.19 3.21
C GLN A 182 9.14 13.73 4.41
N GLN A 183 8.11 14.48 4.79
CA GLN A 183 7.26 14.12 5.91
C GLN A 183 6.42 12.89 5.59
N LEU A 184 5.90 12.81 4.36
CA LEU A 184 5.20 11.62 3.86
C LEU A 184 6.10 10.39 3.95
N LYS A 185 7.34 10.46 3.41
CA LYS A 185 8.33 9.38 3.50
C LYS A 185 8.58 8.95 4.94
N GLN A 186 8.90 9.90 5.82
CA GLN A 186 9.19 9.61 7.24
C GLN A 186 8.02 8.88 7.88
N THR A 187 6.79 9.32 7.62
CA THR A 187 5.60 8.70 8.17
C THR A 187 5.37 7.31 7.59
N LEU A 188 5.46 7.13 6.26
CA LEU A 188 5.27 5.82 5.59
C LEU A 188 6.28 4.78 6.09
N LEU A 189 7.54 5.16 6.28
CA LEU A 189 8.61 4.29 6.74
C LEU A 189 8.72 4.20 8.27
N GLN A 190 7.91 4.95 9.02
CA GLN A 190 7.96 5.03 10.49
C GLN A 190 9.34 5.48 11.03
N LEU A 191 10.02 6.36 10.30
CA LEU A 191 11.28 6.92 10.74
C LEU A 191 11.07 7.88 11.93
N ALA A 192 12.01 7.89 12.88
CA ALA A 192 11.97 8.87 13.96
C ALA A 192 12.02 10.31 13.37
N ARG A 193 11.21 11.20 13.91
CA ARG A 193 11.31 12.63 13.57
C ARG A 193 12.64 13.15 14.10
N ARG A 194 13.48 13.64 13.23
CA ARG A 194 14.71 14.38 13.60
C ARG A 194 14.37 15.82 13.86
#